data_477be192cfe0ae35540db6faabc643b7
#
_entry.id   477be192cfe0ae35540db6faabc643b7
#
_cell.length_a   1.000
_cell.length_b   1.000
_cell.length_c   1.000
_cell.angle_alpha   90.00
_cell.angle_beta   90.00
_cell.angle_gamma   90.00
#
_symmetry.space_group_name_H-M   'P 1'
#
loop_
_entity.id
_entity.type
_entity.pdbx_description
1 polymer ?
#
loop_
_entity_poly.entity_id
_entity_poly.type
_entity_poly.pdbx_seq_one_letter_code
_entity_poly.pdbx_strand_id
1 'polypeptide(L)'
;MGARIAALRRNAGLSQAELAQRLQVSASAMGMYEQGRREPSAQTLVTIAQALGVTTDYLLTGVPGPDQEETLNQMFLGRITSADRRLAQRPDRPFSRQELAVLFAAMLMEP
;
A
#
# COMPACT_ATOMS: atom_id res chain seq x y z
N MET A 1 -0.44 -3.12 -10.44
CA MET A 1 -1.01 -1.89 -9.84
C MET A 1 -2.37 -2.14 -9.18
N GLY A 2 -3.31 -2.74 -9.86
CA GLY A 2 -4.65 -2.95 -9.32
C GLY A 2 -4.70 -3.75 -8.03
N ALA A 3 -3.92 -4.81 -7.93
CA ALA A 3 -3.85 -5.62 -6.72
C ALA A 3 -3.31 -4.83 -5.53
N ARG A 4 -2.36 -3.92 -5.76
CA ARG A 4 -1.85 -3.03 -4.70
C ARG A 4 -2.90 -2.04 -4.23
N ILE A 5 -3.66 -1.47 -5.15
CA ILE A 5 -4.78 -0.57 -4.81
C ILE A 5 -5.79 -1.31 -3.92
N ALA A 6 -6.19 -2.50 -4.32
CA ALA A 6 -7.15 -3.32 -3.56
C ALA A 6 -6.63 -3.66 -2.18
N ALA A 7 -5.37 -4.06 -2.07
CA ALA A 7 -4.73 -4.40 -0.80
C ALA A 7 -4.67 -3.20 0.14
N LEU A 8 -4.24 -2.05 -0.36
CA LEU A 8 -4.17 -0.81 0.42
C LEU A 8 -5.56 -0.36 0.88
N ARG A 9 -6.54 -0.47 0.00
CA ARG A 9 -7.93 -0.15 0.33
C ARG A 9 -8.44 -1.00 1.49
N ARG A 10 -8.27 -2.31 1.39
CA ARG A 10 -8.71 -3.24 2.44
C ARG A 10 -7.97 -3.00 3.75
N ASN A 11 -6.68 -2.74 3.68
CA ASN A 11 -5.89 -2.44 4.87
C ASN A 11 -6.33 -1.13 5.54
N ALA A 12 -6.84 -0.19 4.77
CA ALA A 12 -7.40 1.07 5.29
C ALA A 12 -8.84 0.90 5.81
N GLY A 13 -9.42 -0.28 5.70
CA GLY A 13 -10.79 -0.55 6.13
C GLY A 13 -11.87 0.03 5.22
N LEU A 14 -11.55 0.28 3.96
CA LEU A 14 -12.47 0.89 3.01
C LEU A 14 -13.06 -0.15 2.07
N SER A 15 -14.37 -0.02 1.78
CA SER A 15 -15.00 -0.76 0.69
C SER A 15 -14.65 -0.12 -0.66
N GLN A 16 -14.88 -0.85 -1.76
CA GLN A 16 -14.74 -0.29 -3.10
C GLN A 16 -15.61 0.95 -3.28
N ALA A 17 -16.85 0.88 -2.80
CA ALA A 17 -17.79 2.01 -2.90
C ALA A 17 -17.30 3.23 -2.13
N GLU A 18 -16.76 3.03 -0.94
CA GLU A 18 -16.23 4.12 -0.11
C GLU A 18 -15.03 4.79 -0.77
N LEU A 19 -14.09 4.02 -1.30
CA LEU A 19 -12.94 4.59 -2.01
C LEU A 19 -13.39 5.27 -3.30
N ALA A 20 -14.29 4.66 -4.06
CA ALA A 20 -14.85 5.25 -5.27
C ALA A 20 -15.50 6.60 -5.00
N GLN A 21 -16.23 6.71 -3.90
CA GLN A 21 -16.85 7.98 -3.49
C GLN A 21 -15.81 9.06 -3.22
N ARG A 22 -14.73 8.71 -2.53
CA ARG A 22 -13.62 9.64 -2.26
C ARG A 22 -12.93 10.13 -3.54
N LEU A 23 -12.86 9.25 -4.55
CA LEU A 23 -12.24 9.56 -5.84
C LEU A 23 -13.21 10.20 -6.83
N GLN A 24 -14.49 10.30 -6.49
CA GLN A 24 -15.55 10.76 -7.39
C GLN A 24 -15.66 9.93 -8.67
N VAL A 25 -15.46 8.62 -8.54
CA VAL A 25 -15.65 7.65 -9.63
C VAL A 25 -16.73 6.66 -9.21
N SER A 26 -17.25 5.89 -10.18
CA SER A 26 -18.22 4.84 -9.88
C SER A 26 -17.54 3.65 -9.18
N ALA A 27 -18.30 2.92 -8.36
CA ALA A 27 -17.83 1.67 -7.77
C ALA A 27 -17.43 0.66 -8.85
N SER A 28 -18.14 0.65 -9.97
CA SER A 28 -17.81 -0.18 -11.14
C SER A 28 -16.44 0.17 -11.73
N ALA A 29 -16.15 1.46 -11.89
CA ALA A 29 -14.83 1.90 -12.35
C ALA A 29 -13.73 1.50 -11.35
N MET A 30 -13.99 1.65 -10.06
CA MET A 30 -13.04 1.25 -9.02
C MET A 30 -12.74 -0.26 -9.11
N GLY A 31 -13.76 -1.08 -9.28
CA GLY A 31 -13.59 -2.52 -9.46
C GLY A 31 -12.75 -2.84 -10.70
N MET A 32 -12.96 -2.14 -11.80
CA MET A 32 -12.15 -2.33 -13.01
C MET A 32 -10.68 -1.94 -12.80
N TYR A 33 -10.40 -0.87 -12.07
CA TYR A 33 -9.04 -0.48 -11.72
C TYR A 33 -8.35 -1.57 -10.89
N GLU A 34 -9.03 -2.11 -9.88
CA GLU A 34 -8.49 -3.15 -9.01
C GLU A 34 -8.24 -4.47 -9.75
N GLN A 35 -9.07 -4.77 -10.75
CA GLN A 35 -8.94 -5.99 -11.55
C GLN A 35 -7.95 -5.84 -12.72
N GLY A 36 -7.42 -4.64 -12.94
CA GLY A 36 -6.53 -4.38 -14.07
C GLY A 36 -7.22 -4.33 -15.43
N ARG A 37 -8.55 -4.24 -15.47
CA ARG A 37 -9.33 -4.15 -16.71
C ARG A 37 -9.33 -2.75 -17.30
N ARG A 38 -9.07 -1.76 -16.48
CA ARG A 38 -9.00 -0.36 -16.87
C ARG A 38 -7.89 0.33 -16.11
N GLU A 39 -7.09 1.12 -16.80
CA GLU A 39 -6.06 1.92 -16.15
C GLU A 39 -6.64 3.27 -15.73
N PRO A 40 -6.39 3.70 -14.47
CA PRO A 40 -6.75 5.06 -14.08
C PRO A 40 -5.93 6.08 -14.87
N SER A 41 -6.52 7.23 -15.15
CA SER A 41 -5.77 8.37 -15.70
C SER A 41 -4.67 8.80 -14.71
N ALA A 42 -3.69 9.57 -15.21
CA ALA A 42 -2.62 10.08 -14.34
C ALA A 42 -3.20 10.87 -13.16
N GLN A 43 -4.20 11.71 -13.40
CA GLN A 43 -4.84 12.49 -12.34
C GLN A 43 -5.58 11.58 -11.33
N THR A 44 -6.31 10.60 -11.81
CA THR A 44 -7.00 9.64 -10.95
C THR A 44 -5.99 8.84 -10.13
N LEU A 45 -4.86 8.44 -10.72
CA LEU A 45 -3.80 7.73 -10.04
C LEU A 45 -3.23 8.56 -8.88
N VAL A 46 -2.98 9.84 -9.10
CA VAL A 46 -2.53 10.77 -8.05
C VAL A 46 -3.56 10.83 -6.92
N THR A 47 -4.83 10.95 -7.26
CA THR A 47 -5.91 11.00 -6.26
C THR A 47 -6.01 9.70 -5.46
N ILE A 48 -5.86 8.55 -6.12
CA ILE A 48 -5.82 7.24 -5.44
C ILE A 48 -4.64 7.20 -4.44
N ALA A 49 -3.46 7.61 -4.88
CA ALA A 49 -2.27 7.63 -4.05
C ALA A 49 -2.47 8.51 -2.81
N GLN A 50 -3.03 9.70 -2.99
CA GLN A 50 -3.32 10.62 -1.89
C GLN A 50 -4.35 10.04 -0.93
N ALA A 51 -5.41 9.44 -1.45
CA ALA A 51 -6.45 8.83 -0.62
C ALA A 51 -5.94 7.66 0.21
N LEU A 52 -4.97 6.92 -0.31
CA LEU A 52 -4.38 5.76 0.37
C LEU A 52 -3.10 6.07 1.13
N GLY A 53 -2.62 7.32 1.07
CA GLY A 53 -1.42 7.73 1.80
C GLY A 53 -0.12 7.16 1.26
N VAL A 54 -0.06 6.87 -0.03
CA VAL A 54 1.13 6.33 -0.70
C VAL A 54 1.53 7.21 -1.88
N THR A 55 2.70 6.93 -2.45
CA THR A 55 3.14 7.61 -3.68
C THR A 55 2.58 6.93 -4.92
N THR A 56 2.50 7.68 -6.01
CA THR A 56 2.16 7.11 -7.32
C THR A 56 3.21 6.08 -7.75
N ASP A 57 4.48 6.34 -7.46
CA ASP A 57 5.56 5.39 -7.74
C ASP A 57 5.34 4.05 -7.04
N TYR A 58 4.91 4.06 -5.79
CA TYR A 58 4.58 2.83 -5.08
C TYR A 58 3.44 2.06 -5.77
N LEU A 59 2.39 2.75 -6.20
CA LEU A 59 1.29 2.10 -6.91
C LEU A 59 1.75 1.45 -8.21
N LEU A 60 2.67 2.10 -8.91
CA LEU A 60 3.16 1.63 -10.21
C LEU A 60 4.20 0.53 -10.09
N THR A 61 5.11 0.66 -9.16
CA THR A 61 6.30 -0.19 -9.06
C THR A 61 6.28 -1.17 -7.90
N GLY A 62 5.50 -0.89 -6.87
CA GLY A 62 5.50 -1.65 -5.62
C GLY A 62 6.71 -1.38 -4.74
N VAL A 63 7.51 -0.37 -5.06
CA VAL A 63 8.70 -0.01 -4.28
C VAL A 63 8.42 1.30 -3.53
N PRO A 64 8.54 1.32 -2.19
CA PRO A 64 8.31 2.53 -1.41
C PRO A 64 9.34 3.61 -1.77
N GLY A 65 8.87 4.88 -1.79
CA GLY A 65 9.75 6.02 -1.94
C GLY A 65 10.59 6.28 -0.69
N PRO A 66 11.63 7.14 -0.79
CA PRO A 66 12.49 7.46 0.36
C PRO A 66 11.72 7.99 1.57
N ASP A 67 10.69 8.79 1.34
CA ASP A 67 9.88 9.38 2.41
C ASP A 67 8.97 8.37 3.10
N GLN A 68 8.73 7.23 2.48
CA GLN A 68 7.89 6.17 3.02
C GLN A 68 8.67 5.11 3.77
N GLU A 69 9.98 5.03 3.57
CA GLU A 69 10.82 4.00 4.21
C GLU A 69 10.73 4.06 5.73
N GLU A 70 10.87 5.25 6.30
CA GLU A 70 10.82 5.43 7.75
C GLU A 70 9.44 5.12 8.31
N THR A 71 8.40 5.59 7.65
CA THR A 71 7.01 5.31 8.04
C THR A 71 6.72 3.82 8.00
N LEU A 72 7.15 3.14 6.94
CA LEU A 72 6.97 1.68 6.80
C LEU A 72 7.78 0.92 7.84
N ASN A 73 9.01 1.34 8.13
CA ASN A 73 9.81 0.76 9.21
C ASN A 73 9.08 0.83 10.54
N GLN A 74 8.51 1.98 10.87
CA GLN A 74 7.75 2.15 12.11
C GLN A 74 6.49 1.28 12.13
N MET A 75 5.77 1.19 11.02
CA MET A 75 4.60 0.33 10.91
C MET A 75 4.96 -1.14 11.12
N PHE A 76 6.02 -1.61 10.50
CA PHE A 76 6.48 -3.00 10.66
C PHE A 76 6.97 -3.27 12.06
N LEU A 77 7.75 -2.37 12.65
CA LEU A 77 8.21 -2.51 14.03
C LEU A 77 7.04 -2.55 15.01
N GLY A 78 5.99 -1.77 14.76
CA GLY A 78 4.79 -1.80 15.58
C GLY A 78 3.97 -3.08 15.43
N ARG A 79 4.01 -3.73 14.26
CA ARG A 79 3.31 -5.00 13.99
C ARG A 79 4.12 -6.24 14.30
N ILE A 80 5.43 -6.14 14.19
CA ILE A 80 6.34 -7.20 14.64
C ILE A 80 6.33 -7.14 16.14
N THR A 81 5.29 -7.70 16.71
CA THR A 81 5.17 -7.84 18.15
C THR A 81 6.22 -8.81 18.67
N SER A 82 6.30 -8.90 19.97
CA SER A 82 7.21 -9.77 20.70
C SER A 82 7.34 -11.21 20.17
N ALA A 83 6.47 -11.68 19.31
CA ALA A 83 6.55 -13.01 18.70
C ALA A 83 7.62 -13.12 17.60
N ASP A 84 8.01 -12.02 16.97
CA ASP A 84 9.02 -11.97 15.92
C ASP A 84 10.26 -11.17 16.33
N ARG A 85 10.69 -11.39 17.53
CA ARG A 85 11.91 -10.78 18.07
C ARG A 85 13.14 -10.98 17.20
N ARG A 86 13.14 -11.99 16.33
CA ARG A 86 14.26 -12.24 15.41
C ARG A 86 14.42 -11.13 14.38
N LEU A 87 13.32 -10.55 13.91
CA LEU A 87 13.35 -9.42 12.99
C LEU A 87 13.62 -8.11 13.75
N ALA A 88 13.10 -8.00 14.97
CA ALA A 88 13.36 -6.87 15.85
C ALA A 88 14.80 -6.82 16.36
N GLN A 89 15.52 -7.94 16.30
CA GLN A 89 16.91 -8.06 16.74
C GLN A 89 17.93 -7.87 15.63
N ARG A 90 17.55 -7.41 14.48
CA ARG A 90 18.51 -6.84 13.52
C ARG A 90 18.88 -5.45 14.03
N PRO A 91 19.90 -5.35 14.90
CA PRO A 91 20.00 -4.19 15.78
C PRO A 91 20.53 -2.96 15.10
N ASP A 92 21.09 -3.05 13.91
CA ASP A 92 22.00 -2.03 13.46
C ASP A 92 21.67 -1.42 12.09
N ARG A 93 20.55 -1.79 11.48
CA ARG A 93 20.16 -1.15 10.23
C ARG A 93 18.66 -1.17 10.01
N PRO A 94 18.10 -0.07 9.52
CA PRO A 94 16.72 -0.07 9.06
C PRO A 94 16.56 -1.05 7.90
N PHE A 95 15.35 -1.51 7.67
CA PHE A 95 15.03 -2.31 6.50
C PHE A 95 15.40 -1.53 5.23
N SER A 96 15.97 -2.22 4.24
CA SER A 96 16.18 -1.65 2.92
C SER A 96 14.84 -1.41 2.23
N ARG A 97 14.83 -0.58 1.17
CA ARG A 97 13.62 -0.32 0.39
C ARG A 97 13.02 -1.61 -0.18
N GLN A 98 13.87 -2.54 -0.63
CA GLN A 98 13.44 -3.83 -1.16
C GLN A 98 12.86 -4.72 -0.07
N GLU A 99 13.49 -4.77 1.08
CA GLU A 99 12.98 -5.51 2.24
C GLU A 99 11.62 -4.97 2.68
N LEU A 100 11.48 -3.63 2.74
CA LEU A 100 10.21 -2.99 3.08
C LEU A 100 9.11 -3.30 2.05
N ALA A 101 9.45 -3.32 0.77
CA ALA A 101 8.49 -3.64 -0.28
C ALA A 101 7.95 -5.06 -0.12
N VAL A 102 8.84 -6.03 0.14
CA VAL A 102 8.45 -7.43 0.36
C VAL A 102 7.60 -7.58 1.61
N LEU A 103 8.05 -7.00 2.72
CA LEU A 103 7.32 -7.08 4.00
C LEU A 103 5.97 -6.39 3.92
N PHE A 104 5.90 -5.24 3.28
CA PHE A 104 4.67 -4.48 3.13
C PHE A 104 3.66 -5.23 2.26
N ALA A 105 4.11 -5.80 1.15
CA ALA A 105 3.27 -6.64 0.30
C ALA A 105 2.75 -7.86 1.07
N ALA A 106 3.62 -8.55 1.80
CA ALA A 106 3.22 -9.70 2.62
C ALA A 106 2.19 -9.31 3.68
N MET A 107 2.40 -8.17 4.36
CA MET A 107 1.49 -7.67 5.39
C MET A 107 0.10 -7.35 4.83
N LEU A 108 0.04 -6.76 3.63
CA LEU A 108 -1.22 -6.41 2.99
C LEU A 108 -1.95 -7.62 2.42
N MET A 109 -1.24 -8.68 2.08
CA MET A 109 -1.81 -9.91 1.50
C MET A 109 -2.28 -10.89 2.58
N GLU A 110 -1.93 -10.69 3.82
CA GLU A 110 -2.46 -11.50 4.92
C GLU A 110 -3.93 -11.17 5.16
N PRO A 111 -4.77 -12.23 5.34
CA PRO A 111 -6.19 -12.05 5.64
C PRO A 111 -6.44 -11.39 7.00
#